data_312df6c8baa8e133f2be86ab50d18e17
#
_entry.id   312df6c8baa8e133f2be86ab50d18e17
#
_cell.length_a   1.000
_cell.length_b   1.000
_cell.length_c   1.000
_cell.angle_alpha   90.00
_cell.angle_beta   90.00
_cell.angle_gamma   90.00
#
_symmetry.space_group_name_H-M   'P 1'
#
loop_
_entity.id
_entity.type
_entity.pdbx_description
1 polymer ?
#
loop_
_entity_poly.entity_id
_entity_poly.type
_entity_poly.pdbx_seq_one_letter_code
_entity_poly.pdbx_strand_id
1 'polypeptide(L)'
;MASNRAILKEKRPQIATQGHYGDLEVIRVDVTARTATFQVKNTNYEETVPLSTIRPLTEEDSGKFWEALVADLMRVLRIEAHYPPFVKGFEVETGEDSTGDPSVYITIFVSPEQKYSQATVSRWNSFSNILLDRLLGLRLQRYPYVRVGEKRKRQINGLARRSA
;
A
#
# COMPACT_ATOMS: atom_id res chain seq x y z
N MET A 1 22.83 18.77 11.64
CA MET A 1 21.42 18.53 11.25
C MET A 1 21.20 18.62 9.74
N ALA A 2 21.64 19.69 9.11
CA ALA A 2 21.54 19.81 7.64
C ALA A 2 22.34 18.73 6.92
N SER A 3 23.46 18.28 7.47
CA SER A 3 24.29 17.24 6.88
C SER A 3 23.59 15.87 6.81
N ASN A 4 22.85 15.50 7.82
CA ASN A 4 22.15 14.21 7.82
C ASN A 4 21.03 14.18 6.78
N ARG A 5 20.33 15.28 6.64
CA ARG A 5 19.28 15.41 5.64
C ARG A 5 19.86 15.38 4.23
N ALA A 6 20.98 16.04 3.99
CA ALA A 6 21.65 16.01 2.71
C ALA A 6 22.17 14.60 2.39
N ILE A 7 22.76 13.92 3.35
CA ILE A 7 23.25 12.56 3.20
C ILE A 7 22.13 11.61 2.79
N LEU A 8 20.97 11.69 3.45
CA LEU A 8 19.85 10.84 3.11
C LEU A 8 19.28 11.17 1.73
N LYS A 9 19.26 12.45 1.37
CA LYS A 9 18.85 12.88 0.03
C LYS A 9 19.76 12.34 -1.06
N GLU A 10 21.05 12.37 -0.83
CA GLU A 10 22.04 11.84 -1.76
C GLU A 10 21.95 10.33 -1.89
N LYS A 11 21.71 9.64 -0.79
CA LYS A 11 21.61 8.19 -0.77
C LYS A 11 20.33 7.65 -1.37
N ARG A 12 19.26 8.45 -1.41
CA ARG A 12 17.96 8.00 -1.92
C ARG A 12 18.00 7.35 -3.30
N PRO A 13 18.65 7.93 -4.31
CA PRO A 13 18.72 7.28 -5.61
C PRO A 13 19.37 5.91 -5.57
N GLN A 14 20.41 5.76 -4.76
CA GLN A 14 21.08 4.49 -4.57
C GLN A 14 20.24 3.48 -3.81
N ILE A 15 19.57 3.92 -2.77
CA ILE A 15 18.64 3.11 -1.99
C ILE A 15 17.56 2.56 -2.90
N ALA A 16 16.95 3.44 -3.67
CA ALA A 16 15.83 3.09 -4.52
C ALA A 16 16.23 2.20 -5.69
N THR A 17 17.45 2.30 -6.16
CA THR A 17 17.93 1.54 -7.33
C THR A 17 18.48 0.17 -6.92
N GLN A 18 19.09 0.07 -5.76
CA GLN A 18 19.84 -1.13 -5.37
C GLN A 18 19.18 -1.94 -4.27
N GLY A 19 18.14 -1.42 -3.65
CA GLY A 19 17.48 -2.11 -2.52
C GLY A 19 18.42 -2.43 -1.37
N HIS A 20 19.54 -1.75 -1.30
CA HIS A 20 20.62 -2.06 -0.38
C HIS A 20 20.44 -1.58 1.01
N TYR A 21 19.49 -0.79 1.21
CA TYR A 21 19.34 -0.20 2.52
C TYR A 21 18.22 -0.93 3.25
N GLY A 22 18.46 -2.23 3.45
CA GLY A 22 17.69 -3.01 4.39
C GLY A 22 17.72 -2.44 5.80
N ASP A 23 18.55 -1.43 6.02
CA ASP A 23 18.57 -0.63 7.23
C ASP A 23 17.55 0.52 7.23
N LEU A 24 16.84 0.76 6.14
CA LEU A 24 15.74 1.73 6.09
C LEU A 24 14.39 1.03 6.11
N GLU A 25 13.50 1.55 6.94
CA GLU A 25 12.12 1.09 7.02
C GLU A 25 11.16 2.22 6.70
N VAL A 26 10.11 1.94 5.95
CA VAL A 26 9.00 2.87 5.85
C VAL A 26 8.19 2.80 7.15
N ILE A 27 8.01 3.93 7.82
CA ILE A 27 7.23 3.97 9.05
C ILE A 27 5.85 4.59 8.86
N ARG A 28 5.68 5.42 7.87
CA ARG A 28 4.36 5.92 7.48
C ARG A 28 4.38 6.54 6.09
N VAL A 29 3.22 6.55 5.49
CA VAL A 29 2.95 7.26 4.24
C VAL A 29 1.80 8.22 4.49
N ASP A 30 1.93 9.44 4.01
CA ASP A 30 0.89 10.46 4.07
C ASP A 30 0.44 10.74 2.63
N VAL A 31 -0.70 10.20 2.23
CA VAL A 31 -1.19 10.35 0.85
C VAL A 31 -1.68 11.76 0.57
N THR A 32 -2.16 12.47 1.58
CA THR A 32 -2.62 13.85 1.44
C THR A 32 -1.44 14.80 1.18
N ALA A 33 -0.39 14.67 1.96
CA ALA A 33 0.84 15.43 1.78
C ALA A 33 1.72 14.88 0.65
N ARG A 34 1.42 13.68 0.15
CA ARG A 34 2.20 12.94 -0.85
C ARG A 34 3.64 12.72 -0.43
N THR A 35 3.79 12.26 0.80
CA THR A 35 5.10 11.99 1.39
C THR A 35 5.16 10.61 2.01
N ALA A 36 6.38 10.12 2.19
CA ALA A 36 6.65 8.93 2.97
C ALA A 36 7.77 9.23 3.97
N THR A 37 7.67 8.66 5.15
CA THR A 37 8.69 8.80 6.18
C THR A 37 9.41 7.48 6.37
N PHE A 38 10.72 7.52 6.28
CA PHE A 38 11.60 6.38 6.48
C PHE A 38 12.41 6.57 7.75
N GLN A 39 12.72 5.48 8.40
CA GLN A 39 13.57 5.44 9.58
C GLN A 39 14.75 4.52 9.31
N VAL A 40 15.93 4.95 9.75
CA VAL A 40 17.11 4.08 9.78
C VAL A 40 16.96 3.11 10.94
N LYS A 41 17.01 1.80 10.67
CA LYS A 41 16.87 0.76 11.69
C LYS A 41 17.87 0.96 12.83
N ASN A 42 17.41 0.69 14.04
CA ASN A 42 18.22 0.80 15.26
C ASN A 42 18.68 2.22 15.58
N THR A 43 18.03 3.22 14.99
CA THR A 43 18.26 4.63 15.30
C THR A 43 16.93 5.36 15.41
N ASN A 44 16.98 6.59 15.91
CA ASN A 44 15.82 7.48 15.94
C ASN A 44 15.80 8.44 14.74
N TYR A 45 16.67 8.22 13.77
CA TYR A 45 16.77 9.10 12.61
C TYR A 45 15.66 8.81 11.62
N GLU A 46 14.87 9.83 11.31
CA GLU A 46 13.77 9.76 10.35
C GLU A 46 13.96 10.80 9.26
N GLU A 47 13.50 10.48 8.06
CA GLU A 47 13.47 11.41 6.95
C GLU A 47 12.14 11.28 6.20
N THR A 48 11.49 12.41 5.97
CA THR A 48 10.27 12.49 5.18
C THR A 48 10.59 12.98 3.78
N VAL A 49 10.14 12.24 2.79
CA VAL A 49 10.45 12.51 1.38
C VAL A 49 9.19 12.53 0.54
N PRO A 50 9.14 13.32 -0.54
CA PRO A 50 8.02 13.26 -1.48
C PRO A 50 7.91 11.91 -2.14
N LEU A 51 6.69 11.42 -2.36
CA LEU A 51 6.44 10.13 -3.04
C LEU A 51 7.05 10.09 -4.44
N SER A 52 7.05 11.23 -5.14
CA SER A 52 7.62 11.34 -6.48
C SER A 52 9.13 11.08 -6.56
N THR A 53 9.82 11.13 -5.43
CA THR A 53 11.26 10.88 -5.38
C THR A 53 11.63 9.45 -5.04
N ILE A 54 10.64 8.62 -4.73
CA ILE A 54 10.86 7.22 -4.41
C ILE A 54 10.98 6.44 -5.70
N ARG A 55 12.10 5.76 -5.87
CA ARG A 55 12.37 4.90 -7.03
C ARG A 55 11.92 3.47 -6.74
N PRO A 56 12.02 2.55 -7.73
CA PRO A 56 11.66 1.16 -7.51
C PRO A 56 12.37 0.56 -6.31
N LEU A 57 11.60 -0.02 -5.41
CA LEU A 57 12.08 -0.71 -4.23
C LEU A 57 12.15 -2.22 -4.50
N THR A 58 12.86 -2.95 -3.65
CA THR A 58 12.80 -4.43 -3.67
C THR A 58 11.36 -4.89 -3.46
N GLU A 59 11.06 -6.14 -3.79
CA GLU A 59 9.70 -6.69 -3.61
C GLU A 59 9.24 -6.58 -2.16
N GLU A 60 10.11 -6.90 -1.22
CA GLU A 60 9.78 -6.83 0.21
C GLU A 60 9.49 -5.38 0.65
N ASP A 61 10.37 -4.46 0.29
CA ASP A 61 10.21 -3.05 0.68
C ASP A 61 9.03 -2.40 -0.04
N SER A 62 8.79 -2.79 -1.30
CA SER A 62 7.61 -2.36 -2.05
C SER A 62 6.33 -2.82 -1.38
N GLY A 63 6.28 -4.06 -0.91
CA GLY A 63 5.12 -4.60 -0.20
C GLY A 63 4.79 -3.79 1.04
N LYS A 64 5.78 -3.52 1.87
CA LYS A 64 5.61 -2.71 3.08
C LYS A 64 5.20 -1.27 2.77
N PHE A 65 5.82 -0.68 1.76
CA PHE A 65 5.51 0.68 1.33
C PHE A 65 4.06 0.79 0.84
N TRP A 66 3.64 -0.12 -0.04
CA TRP A 66 2.29 -0.11 -0.58
C TRP A 66 1.24 -0.42 0.49
N GLU A 67 1.55 -1.30 1.43
CA GLU A 67 0.66 -1.57 2.56
C GLU A 67 0.42 -0.31 3.40
N ALA A 68 1.48 0.41 3.73
CA ALA A 68 1.39 1.66 4.48
C ALA A 68 0.64 2.74 3.69
N LEU A 69 0.88 2.82 2.39
CA LEU A 69 0.21 3.78 1.51
C LEU A 69 -1.29 3.50 1.41
N VAL A 70 -1.67 2.26 1.19
CA VAL A 70 -3.08 1.87 1.09
C VAL A 70 -3.78 2.07 2.44
N ALA A 71 -3.11 1.74 3.54
CA ALA A 71 -3.67 1.95 4.88
C ALA A 71 -4.00 3.43 5.12
N ASP A 72 -3.09 4.31 4.74
CA ASP A 72 -3.32 5.75 4.90
C ASP A 72 -4.44 6.26 3.97
N LEU A 73 -4.48 5.77 2.74
CA LEU A 73 -5.54 6.13 1.81
C LEU A 73 -6.90 5.63 2.30
N MET A 74 -6.98 4.44 2.86
CA MET A 74 -8.21 3.93 3.48
C MET A 74 -8.68 4.83 4.62
N ARG A 75 -7.74 5.29 5.43
CA ARG A 75 -8.03 6.25 6.50
C ARG A 75 -8.65 7.54 5.96
N VAL A 76 -8.06 8.08 4.90
CA VAL A 76 -8.55 9.30 4.25
C VAL A 76 -9.96 9.09 3.67
N LEU A 77 -10.17 7.98 2.97
CA LEU A 77 -11.49 7.67 2.39
C LEU A 77 -12.56 7.51 3.47
N ARG A 78 -12.19 6.98 4.63
CA ARG A 78 -13.10 6.85 5.77
C ARG A 78 -13.49 8.23 6.31
N ILE A 79 -12.52 9.13 6.44
CA ILE A 79 -12.77 10.52 6.89
C ILE A 79 -13.66 11.26 5.89
N GLU A 80 -13.45 11.04 4.60
CA GLU A 80 -14.25 11.67 3.53
C GLU A 80 -15.60 10.99 3.30
N ALA A 81 -15.97 10.02 4.11
CA ALA A 81 -17.22 9.27 4.03
C ALA A 81 -17.41 8.47 2.73
N HIS A 82 -16.32 8.07 2.10
CA HIS A 82 -16.34 7.21 0.91
C HIS A 82 -16.16 5.72 1.23
N TYR A 83 -15.99 5.37 2.48
CA TYR A 83 -15.67 4.01 2.92
C TYR A 83 -16.98 3.25 3.23
N PRO A 84 -17.31 2.20 2.45
CA PRO A 84 -18.54 1.45 2.70
C PRO A 84 -18.44 0.63 3.99
N PRO A 85 -19.56 0.48 4.73
CA PRO A 85 -19.56 -0.27 5.99
C PRO A 85 -19.28 -1.77 5.80
N PHE A 86 -19.49 -2.31 4.60
CA PHE A 86 -19.26 -3.73 4.31
C PHE A 86 -17.78 -4.03 4.00
N VAL A 87 -16.93 -3.03 3.87
CA VAL A 87 -15.49 -3.22 3.69
C VAL A 87 -14.85 -3.52 5.04
N LYS A 88 -14.19 -4.68 5.15
CA LYS A 88 -13.66 -5.19 6.42
C LYS A 88 -12.13 -5.12 6.53
N GLY A 89 -11.44 -4.90 5.44
CA GLY A 89 -10.00 -4.81 5.44
C GLY A 89 -9.43 -4.93 4.04
N PHE A 90 -8.12 -5.04 3.97
CA PHE A 90 -7.43 -5.16 2.69
C PHE A 90 -6.14 -5.97 2.85
N GLU A 91 -5.64 -6.43 1.73
CA GLU A 91 -4.35 -7.11 1.62
C GLU A 91 -3.63 -6.57 0.39
N VAL A 92 -2.32 -6.44 0.47
CA VAL A 92 -1.50 -5.91 -0.62
C VAL A 92 -0.47 -6.97 -1.01
N GLU A 93 -0.38 -7.26 -2.29
CA GLU A 93 0.64 -8.11 -2.87
C GLU A 93 1.32 -7.37 -4.02
N THR A 94 2.64 -7.42 -4.06
CA THR A 94 3.40 -6.89 -5.19
C THR A 94 3.80 -8.01 -6.13
N GLY A 95 3.94 -7.69 -7.41
CA GLY A 95 4.31 -8.68 -8.41
C GLY A 95 4.35 -8.06 -9.78
N GLU A 96 4.13 -8.88 -10.79
CA GLU A 96 4.05 -8.49 -12.18
C GLU A 96 2.67 -8.81 -12.71
N ASP A 97 2.24 -8.05 -13.71
CA ASP A 97 0.99 -8.36 -14.40
C ASP A 97 1.22 -9.35 -15.56
N SER A 98 0.19 -9.60 -16.34
CA SER A 98 0.26 -10.55 -17.46
C SER A 98 1.23 -10.12 -18.57
N THR A 99 1.61 -8.84 -18.59
CA THR A 99 2.58 -8.31 -19.57
C THR A 99 4.00 -8.24 -19.01
N GLY A 100 4.19 -8.60 -17.76
CA GLY A 100 5.48 -8.53 -17.06
C GLY A 100 5.79 -7.17 -16.44
N ASP A 101 4.82 -6.27 -16.42
CA ASP A 101 5.01 -4.94 -15.83
C ASP A 101 4.85 -4.98 -14.32
N PRO A 102 5.66 -4.20 -13.57
CA PRO A 102 5.54 -4.11 -12.12
C PRO A 102 4.14 -3.67 -11.71
N SER A 103 3.52 -4.42 -10.82
CA SER A 103 2.15 -4.22 -10.41
C SER A 103 1.97 -4.44 -8.92
N VAL A 104 0.87 -3.92 -8.39
CA VAL A 104 0.44 -4.17 -7.02
C VAL A 104 -1.02 -4.59 -7.03
N TYR A 105 -1.32 -5.67 -6.34
CA TYR A 105 -2.66 -6.20 -6.23
C TYR A 105 -3.21 -5.88 -4.85
N ILE A 106 -4.29 -5.12 -4.83
CA ILE A 106 -4.95 -4.69 -3.60
C ILE A 106 -6.26 -5.45 -3.52
N THR A 107 -6.34 -6.38 -2.58
CA THR A 107 -7.56 -7.14 -2.34
C THR A 107 -8.32 -6.49 -1.21
N ILE A 108 -9.53 -6.04 -1.49
CA ILE A 108 -10.42 -5.44 -0.51
C ILE A 108 -11.34 -6.53 0.01
N PHE A 109 -11.31 -6.77 1.30
CA PHE A 109 -12.16 -7.79 1.92
C PHE A 109 -13.50 -7.19 2.28
N VAL A 110 -14.56 -7.84 1.83
CA VAL A 110 -15.94 -7.46 2.12
C VAL A 110 -16.56 -8.49 3.04
N SER A 111 -17.61 -8.07 3.74
CA SER A 111 -18.36 -8.97 4.61
C SER A 111 -18.97 -10.10 3.79
N PRO A 112 -18.75 -11.39 4.16
CA PRO A 112 -19.33 -12.51 3.42
C PRO A 112 -20.86 -12.56 3.51
N GLU A 113 -21.44 -11.87 4.48
CA GLU A 113 -22.89 -11.79 4.67
C GLU A 113 -23.54 -10.68 3.83
N GLN A 114 -22.71 -9.88 3.18
CA GLN A 114 -23.22 -8.76 2.38
C GLN A 114 -23.96 -9.25 1.17
N LYS A 115 -25.23 -8.87 1.05
CA LYS A 115 -26.04 -9.17 -0.14
C LYS A 115 -25.62 -8.27 -1.28
N TYR A 116 -25.46 -8.86 -2.44
CA TYR A 116 -25.13 -8.12 -3.65
C TYR A 116 -26.37 -7.48 -4.26
N SER A 117 -26.93 -6.51 -3.55
CA SER A 117 -27.99 -5.67 -4.11
C SER A 117 -27.39 -4.65 -5.08
N GLN A 118 -28.25 -4.05 -5.91
CA GLN A 118 -27.81 -3.01 -6.83
C GLN A 118 -27.17 -1.84 -6.07
N ALA A 119 -27.71 -1.48 -4.90
CA ALA A 119 -27.16 -0.43 -4.05
C ALA A 119 -25.76 -0.79 -3.55
N THR A 120 -25.55 -2.03 -3.13
CA THR A 120 -24.25 -2.51 -2.66
C THR A 120 -23.21 -2.50 -3.79
N VAL A 121 -23.59 -2.99 -4.97
CA VAL A 121 -22.72 -2.99 -6.15
C VAL A 121 -22.35 -1.56 -6.55
N SER A 122 -23.31 -0.65 -6.52
CA SER A 122 -23.10 0.75 -6.84
C SER A 122 -22.11 1.40 -5.85
N ARG A 123 -22.26 1.13 -4.57
CA ARG A 123 -21.34 1.62 -3.54
C ARG A 123 -19.93 1.05 -3.68
N TRP A 124 -19.84 -0.24 -4.01
CA TRP A 124 -18.55 -0.87 -4.28
C TRP A 124 -17.87 -0.21 -5.48
N ASN A 125 -18.60 -0.04 -6.58
CA ASN A 125 -18.04 0.57 -7.78
C ASN A 125 -17.54 1.99 -7.51
N SER A 126 -18.33 2.78 -6.79
CA SER A 126 -17.93 4.13 -6.39
C SER A 126 -16.67 4.12 -5.54
N PHE A 127 -16.62 3.27 -4.53
CA PHE A 127 -15.47 3.14 -3.64
C PHE A 127 -14.22 2.69 -4.39
N SER A 128 -14.32 1.63 -5.17
CA SER A 128 -13.18 1.07 -5.90
C SER A 128 -12.64 2.04 -6.96
N ASN A 129 -13.52 2.78 -7.63
CA ASN A 129 -13.11 3.80 -8.60
C ASN A 129 -12.39 4.96 -7.93
N ILE A 130 -12.90 5.44 -6.80
CA ILE A 130 -12.23 6.51 -6.05
C ILE A 130 -10.86 6.04 -5.56
N LEU A 131 -10.80 4.84 -5.01
CA LEU A 131 -9.54 4.26 -4.54
C LEU A 131 -8.52 4.17 -5.68
N LEU A 132 -8.93 3.61 -6.82
CA LEU A 132 -8.07 3.47 -7.98
C LEU A 132 -7.62 4.83 -8.52
N ASP A 133 -8.53 5.78 -8.67
CA ASP A 133 -8.21 7.12 -9.16
C ASP A 133 -7.19 7.83 -8.26
N ARG A 134 -7.34 7.70 -6.95
CA ARG A 134 -6.40 8.27 -6.00
C ARG A 134 -5.02 7.63 -6.10
N LEU A 135 -4.98 6.30 -6.24
CA LEU A 135 -3.73 5.57 -6.40
C LEU A 135 -3.02 5.94 -7.71
N LEU A 136 -3.74 5.99 -8.82
CA LEU A 136 -3.19 6.39 -10.11
C LEU A 136 -2.71 7.84 -10.09
N GLY A 137 -3.42 8.71 -9.37
CA GLY A 137 -3.05 10.12 -9.22
C GLY A 137 -1.74 10.35 -8.49
N LEU A 138 -1.26 9.39 -7.72
CA LEU A 138 0.04 9.45 -7.05
C LEU A 138 1.20 9.17 -8.00
N ARG A 139 0.93 8.61 -9.17
CA ARG A 139 1.92 8.34 -10.23
C ARG A 139 3.10 7.51 -9.73
N LEU A 140 2.79 6.45 -9.02
CA LEU A 140 3.78 5.51 -8.52
C LEU A 140 4.17 4.52 -9.61
N GLN A 141 5.26 3.81 -9.41
CA GLN A 141 5.87 3.01 -10.47
C GLN A 141 5.19 1.69 -10.72
N ARG A 142 4.41 1.20 -9.77
CA ARG A 142 3.64 -0.03 -9.96
C ARG A 142 2.20 0.32 -10.29
N TYR A 143 1.62 -0.43 -11.22
CA TYR A 143 0.21 -0.26 -11.55
C TYR A 143 -0.66 -0.94 -10.51
N PRO A 144 -1.62 -0.22 -9.91
CA PRO A 144 -2.49 -0.80 -8.89
C PRO A 144 -3.69 -1.51 -9.53
N TYR A 145 -3.92 -2.74 -9.10
CA TYR A 145 -5.11 -3.52 -9.42
C TYR A 145 -5.93 -3.70 -8.14
N VAL A 146 -7.16 -3.24 -8.15
CA VAL A 146 -8.08 -3.35 -7.01
C VAL A 146 -9.05 -4.48 -7.29
N ARG A 147 -9.14 -5.42 -6.37
CA ARG A 147 -10.04 -6.56 -6.48
C ARG A 147 -10.77 -6.81 -5.18
N VAL A 148 -11.93 -7.44 -5.26
CA VAL A 148 -12.71 -7.82 -4.09
C VAL A 148 -12.36 -9.26 -3.70
N GLY A 149 -12.32 -9.50 -2.39
CA GLY A 149 -12.16 -10.84 -1.84
C GLY A 149 -12.96 -10.98 -0.56
N GLU A 150 -13.10 -12.19 -0.11
CA GLU A 150 -13.69 -12.47 1.20
C GLU A 150 -12.57 -12.80 2.18
N LYS A 151 -12.57 -12.11 3.32
CA LYS A 151 -11.64 -12.42 4.40
C LYS A 151 -12.10 -13.70 5.07
N ARG A 152 -11.72 -14.82 4.44
CA ARG A 152 -12.17 -16.11 4.84
C ARG A 152 -11.42 -16.68 6.01
N LYS A 153 -11.91 -17.83 6.39
CA LYS A 153 -11.26 -18.99 7.00
C LYS A 153 -9.88 -19.33 6.40
N ARG A 154 -9.36 -18.52 5.47
CA ARG A 154 -8.05 -18.69 4.82
C ARG A 154 -6.93 -18.85 5.83
N GLN A 155 -6.94 -18.06 6.89
CA GLN A 155 -5.96 -18.18 7.98
C GLN A 155 -6.16 -19.45 8.78
N ILE A 156 -7.42 -19.84 9.02
CA ILE A 156 -7.75 -21.07 9.72
C ILE A 156 -7.33 -22.29 8.90
N ASN A 157 -7.57 -22.27 7.59
CA ASN A 157 -7.12 -23.33 6.69
C ASN A 157 -5.59 -23.42 6.63
N GLY A 158 -4.90 -22.29 6.66
CA GLY A 158 -3.45 -22.26 6.74
C GLY A 158 -2.92 -22.87 8.02
N LEU A 159 -3.56 -22.60 9.15
CA LEU A 159 -3.23 -23.19 10.43
C LEU A 159 -3.54 -24.68 10.48
N ALA A 160 -4.67 -25.09 9.94
CA ALA A 160 -5.03 -26.51 9.85
C ALA A 160 -4.02 -27.32 9.01
N ARG A 161 -3.55 -26.74 7.92
CA ARG A 161 -2.52 -27.36 7.10
C ARG A 161 -1.17 -27.48 7.80
N ARG A 162 -0.85 -26.52 8.67
CA ARG A 162 0.38 -26.57 9.45
C ARG A 162 0.34 -27.58 10.57
N SER A 163 -0.82 -27.86 11.10
CA SER A 163 -1.01 -28.82 12.16
C SER A 163 -1.21 -30.24 11.65
N ALA A 164 -1.41 -30.40 10.37
CA ALA A 164 -1.49 -31.72 9.74
C ALA A 164 -0.11 -32.16 9.26
#